data_6c0084670b14d2bbd1c506511aa83edd
#
_entry.id   6c0084670b14d2bbd1c506511aa83edd
#
_cell.length_a   1.000
_cell.length_b   1.000
_cell.length_c   1.000
_cell.angle_alpha   90.00
_cell.angle_beta   90.00
_cell.angle_gamma   90.00
#
_symmetry.space_group_name_H-M   'P 1'
#
loop_
_entity.id
_entity.type
_entity.pdbx_description
1 polymer ?
#
loop_
_entity_poly.entity_id
_entity_poly.type
_entity_poly.pdbx_seq_one_letter_code
_entity_poly.pdbx_strand_id
1 'polypeptide(L)'
;MNVGLLQLHNTADIANNKQRLAEGIIDLAHRGAELIVLQELHNSLYFCQVEDIDLFDLAEPIPGPSTDFYGKLAKDLGVVIVTSLFERRAPGLYHNTAVVMEKDGSIAGKYRKMHIPDDPAYYEKFYFTPGDLGFHPIQTSVGKLGVLVCWDQWYPEAARLMALQGAEILIYPTAIGYATYDTEEEQQRQREAWTTVMRGHAVANGLPVIAVNRVGFEPDPSGQTEGIQFWGSSFVAGPQGEFYYRASDQEEESLVVDIDLKHSENVRRWWPFLRDRRIENYGDITRRFID
;
A
#
# COMPACT_ATOMS: atom_id res chain seq x y z
N MET A 1 4.73 2.80 18.79
CA MET A 1 4.21 1.64 18.04
C MET A 1 5.25 1.23 17.01
N ASN A 2 5.69 -0.02 17.09
CA ASN A 2 6.69 -0.54 16.17
C ASN A 2 6.03 -1.09 14.90
N VAL A 3 6.40 -0.54 13.75
CA VAL A 3 5.88 -0.95 12.44
C VAL A 3 6.95 -1.67 11.65
N GLY A 4 6.63 -2.86 11.18
CA GLY A 4 7.45 -3.65 10.26
C GLY A 4 7.10 -3.35 8.81
N LEU A 5 8.10 -3.09 7.99
CA LEU A 5 8.00 -2.97 6.53
C LEU A 5 8.77 -4.11 5.89
N LEU A 6 8.17 -4.75 4.90
CA LEU A 6 8.81 -5.84 4.18
C LEU A 6 8.85 -5.50 2.69
N GLN A 7 10.03 -5.08 2.21
CA GLN A 7 10.33 -4.77 0.82
C GLN A 7 11.03 -5.95 0.17
N LEU A 8 10.36 -6.67 -0.72
CA LEU A 8 10.90 -7.86 -1.37
C LEU A 8 10.84 -7.77 -2.90
N HIS A 9 11.72 -8.52 -3.53
CA HIS A 9 11.66 -8.89 -4.94
C HIS A 9 10.77 -10.13 -5.11
N ASN A 10 9.82 -10.09 -6.03
CA ASN A 10 8.95 -11.23 -6.31
C ASN A 10 9.51 -12.09 -7.45
N THR A 11 9.19 -13.37 -7.40
CA THR A 11 9.52 -14.36 -8.41
C THR A 11 8.24 -14.95 -9.03
N ALA A 12 8.39 -15.73 -10.11
CA ALA A 12 7.27 -16.46 -10.71
C ALA A 12 6.74 -17.60 -9.80
N ASP A 13 7.52 -18.03 -8.80
CA ASP A 13 7.14 -19.07 -7.85
C ASP A 13 6.36 -18.49 -6.68
N ILE A 14 5.03 -18.62 -6.75
CA ILE A 14 4.10 -18.12 -5.71
C ILE A 14 4.37 -18.79 -4.35
N ALA A 15 4.69 -20.07 -4.34
CA ALA A 15 4.96 -20.78 -3.08
C ALA A 15 6.23 -20.25 -2.42
N ASN A 16 7.28 -20.01 -3.19
CA ASN A 16 8.51 -19.38 -2.73
C ASN A 16 8.27 -17.95 -2.24
N ASN A 17 7.50 -17.13 -2.97
CA ASN A 17 7.16 -15.78 -2.54
C ASN A 17 6.43 -15.80 -1.17
N LYS A 18 5.43 -16.66 -1.02
CA LYS A 18 4.69 -16.80 0.26
C LYS A 18 5.58 -17.28 1.41
N GLN A 19 6.51 -18.19 1.15
CA GLN A 19 7.47 -18.65 2.15
C GLN A 19 8.38 -17.50 2.61
N ARG A 20 8.96 -16.75 1.68
CA ARG A 20 9.84 -15.59 1.97
C ARG A 20 9.10 -14.48 2.72
N LEU A 21 7.84 -14.22 2.35
CA LEU A 21 6.98 -13.29 3.09
C LEU A 21 6.76 -13.78 4.53
N ALA A 22 6.49 -15.07 4.73
CA ALA A 22 6.30 -15.63 6.08
C ALA A 22 7.59 -15.50 6.93
N GLU A 23 8.75 -15.81 6.36
CA GLU A 23 10.06 -15.67 7.03
C GLU A 23 10.31 -14.21 7.43
N GLY A 24 10.04 -13.25 6.53
CA GLY A 24 10.15 -11.82 6.82
C GLY A 24 9.17 -11.33 7.89
N ILE A 25 7.92 -11.80 7.85
CA ILE A 25 6.91 -11.49 8.88
C ILE A 25 7.35 -12.01 10.24
N ILE A 26 7.88 -13.23 10.30
CA ILE A 26 8.39 -13.85 11.54
C ILE A 26 9.59 -13.05 12.09
N ASP A 27 10.55 -12.69 11.24
CA ASP A 27 11.69 -11.86 11.64
C ASP A 27 11.24 -10.51 12.21
N LEU A 28 10.35 -9.80 11.51
CA LEU A 28 9.83 -8.50 11.95
C LEU A 28 9.09 -8.61 13.29
N ALA A 29 8.27 -9.64 13.48
CA ALA A 29 7.57 -9.87 14.73
C ALA A 29 8.55 -10.15 15.89
N HIS A 30 9.59 -10.96 15.68
CA HIS A 30 10.64 -11.21 16.66
C HIS A 30 11.45 -9.96 17.01
N ARG A 31 11.56 -9.01 16.10
CA ARG A 31 12.18 -7.69 16.31
C ARG A 31 11.22 -6.68 16.94
N GLY A 32 10.02 -7.12 17.33
CA GLY A 32 9.07 -6.34 18.11
C GLY A 32 8.08 -5.52 17.28
N ALA A 33 7.91 -5.79 15.99
CA ALA A 33 6.85 -5.16 15.20
C ALA A 33 5.47 -5.58 15.73
N GLU A 34 4.57 -4.60 15.90
CA GLU A 34 3.17 -4.78 16.29
C GLU A 34 2.22 -4.73 15.08
N LEU A 35 2.62 -3.98 14.05
CA LEU A 35 1.99 -3.86 12.76
C LEU A 35 3.01 -4.19 11.67
N ILE A 36 2.65 -5.05 10.73
CA ILE A 36 3.51 -5.42 9.59
C ILE A 36 2.78 -5.09 8.29
N VAL A 37 3.45 -4.38 7.39
CA VAL A 37 2.91 -3.95 6.10
C VAL A 37 3.66 -4.64 4.97
N LEU A 38 2.91 -5.28 4.09
CA LEU A 38 3.43 -5.93 2.89
C LEU A 38 3.22 -5.05 1.66
N GLN A 39 3.93 -5.34 0.58
CA GLN A 39 3.79 -4.66 -0.70
C GLN A 39 2.47 -5.03 -1.43
N GLU A 40 2.13 -4.32 -2.49
CA GLU A 40 0.93 -4.59 -3.29
C GLU A 40 1.06 -5.91 -4.07
N LEU A 41 -0.05 -6.69 -4.13
CA LEU A 41 -0.15 -7.96 -4.87
C LEU A 41 1.04 -8.90 -4.62
N HIS A 42 1.47 -8.97 -3.38
CA HIS A 42 2.76 -9.52 -2.94
C HIS A 42 2.95 -11.03 -3.16
N ASN A 43 1.91 -11.80 -3.50
CA ASN A 43 2.02 -13.24 -3.68
C ASN A 43 2.66 -13.65 -5.02
N SER A 44 2.63 -12.80 -6.04
CA SER A 44 3.06 -13.12 -7.41
C SER A 44 3.94 -12.04 -8.02
N LEU A 45 4.50 -12.30 -9.19
CA LEU A 45 4.96 -11.23 -10.07
C LEU A 45 3.82 -10.24 -10.32
N TYR A 46 4.17 -9.00 -10.65
CA TYR A 46 3.22 -7.99 -11.06
C TYR A 46 2.65 -8.35 -12.43
N PHE A 47 1.53 -9.04 -12.45
CA PHE A 47 0.93 -9.61 -13.64
C PHE A 47 0.23 -8.59 -14.54
N CYS A 48 -0.03 -7.39 -14.05
CA CYS A 48 -0.71 -6.35 -14.83
C CYS A 48 0.15 -5.70 -15.91
N GLN A 49 1.36 -6.22 -16.15
CA GLN A 49 2.19 -5.81 -17.29
C GLN A 49 1.59 -6.21 -18.64
N VAL A 50 0.65 -7.16 -18.64
CA VAL A 50 -0.03 -7.70 -19.82
C VAL A 50 -1.51 -7.83 -19.59
N GLU A 51 -2.30 -7.87 -20.66
CA GLU A 51 -3.72 -8.24 -20.64
C GLU A 51 -3.85 -9.71 -21.03
N ASP A 52 -3.95 -10.59 -20.04
CA ASP A 52 -4.04 -12.04 -20.23
C ASP A 52 -5.15 -12.63 -19.37
N ILE A 53 -6.13 -13.27 -20.00
CA ILE A 53 -7.28 -13.87 -19.31
C ILE A 53 -6.91 -15.02 -18.39
N ASP A 54 -5.81 -15.74 -18.66
CA ASP A 54 -5.38 -16.87 -17.84
C ASP A 54 -4.85 -16.40 -16.47
N LEU A 55 -4.38 -15.16 -16.38
CA LEU A 55 -3.91 -14.58 -15.11
C LEU A 55 -5.04 -14.28 -14.10
N PHE A 56 -6.31 -14.29 -14.52
CA PHE A 56 -7.44 -14.27 -13.58
C PHE A 56 -7.48 -15.48 -12.66
N ASP A 57 -6.83 -16.58 -13.02
CA ASP A 57 -6.71 -17.79 -12.17
C ASP A 57 -5.84 -17.54 -10.92
N LEU A 58 -5.08 -16.45 -10.86
CA LEU A 58 -4.36 -16.00 -9.66
C LEU A 58 -5.28 -15.44 -8.58
N ALA A 59 -6.53 -15.10 -8.92
CA ALA A 59 -7.46 -14.46 -8.00
C ALA A 59 -8.05 -15.44 -6.99
N GLU A 60 -8.13 -15.01 -5.75
CA GLU A 60 -8.68 -15.78 -4.63
C GLU A 60 -9.95 -15.13 -4.05
N PRO A 61 -10.90 -15.90 -3.49
CA PRO A 61 -11.97 -15.32 -2.69
C PRO A 61 -11.41 -14.70 -1.39
N ILE A 62 -12.12 -13.74 -0.84
CA ILE A 62 -11.84 -13.19 0.50
C ILE A 62 -13.11 -13.35 1.38
N PRO A 63 -13.08 -14.20 2.44
CA PRO A 63 -11.96 -15.05 2.91
C PRO A 63 -11.55 -16.15 1.92
N GLY A 64 -10.28 -16.58 2.01
CA GLY A 64 -9.72 -17.60 1.14
C GLY A 64 -8.31 -18.01 1.56
N PRO A 65 -7.59 -18.77 0.72
CA PRO A 65 -6.32 -19.40 1.09
C PRO A 65 -5.27 -18.41 1.61
N SER A 66 -5.17 -17.22 1.03
CA SER A 66 -4.19 -16.22 1.50
C SER A 66 -4.62 -15.59 2.81
N THR A 67 -5.90 -15.27 3.00
CA THR A 67 -6.37 -14.73 4.30
C THR A 67 -6.23 -15.76 5.42
N ASP A 68 -6.42 -17.04 5.14
CA ASP A 68 -6.19 -18.13 6.12
C ASP A 68 -4.70 -18.21 6.48
N PHE A 69 -3.81 -18.12 5.49
CA PHE A 69 -2.37 -18.17 5.69
C PHE A 69 -1.84 -17.00 6.52
N TYR A 70 -2.15 -15.75 6.10
CA TYR A 70 -1.69 -14.56 6.81
C TYR A 70 -2.41 -14.37 8.16
N GLY A 71 -3.68 -14.78 8.25
CA GLY A 71 -4.42 -14.80 9.52
C GLY A 71 -3.80 -15.74 10.55
N LYS A 72 -3.36 -16.93 10.10
CA LYS A 72 -2.61 -17.84 10.99
C LYS A 72 -1.31 -17.22 11.47
N LEU A 73 -0.52 -16.59 10.60
CA LEU A 73 0.72 -15.90 10.97
C LEU A 73 0.43 -14.76 11.97
N ALA A 74 -0.57 -13.92 11.70
CA ALA A 74 -0.97 -12.83 12.58
C ALA A 74 -1.31 -13.33 13.98
N LYS A 75 -2.08 -14.43 14.07
CA LYS A 75 -2.45 -15.07 15.34
C LYS A 75 -1.26 -15.68 16.06
N ASP A 76 -0.45 -16.46 15.37
CA ASP A 76 0.68 -17.18 15.96
C ASP A 76 1.74 -16.22 16.52
N LEU A 77 1.90 -15.06 15.89
CA LEU A 77 2.88 -14.03 16.24
C LEU A 77 2.31 -12.88 17.08
N GLY A 78 0.98 -12.77 17.18
CA GLY A 78 0.31 -11.70 17.93
C GLY A 78 0.49 -10.30 17.29
N VAL A 79 0.54 -10.21 15.96
CA VAL A 79 0.77 -8.97 15.19
C VAL A 79 -0.40 -8.66 14.26
N VAL A 80 -0.60 -7.38 13.92
CA VAL A 80 -1.50 -6.96 12.85
C VAL A 80 -0.74 -7.00 11.52
N ILE A 81 -1.36 -7.56 10.46
CA ILE A 81 -0.73 -7.64 9.14
C ILE A 81 -1.62 -6.95 8.10
N VAL A 82 -1.04 -6.02 7.33
CA VAL A 82 -1.67 -5.42 6.15
C VAL A 82 -1.17 -6.15 4.91
N THR A 83 -2.08 -6.83 4.22
CA THR A 83 -1.82 -7.57 2.97
C THR A 83 -2.42 -6.85 1.78
N SER A 84 -2.08 -7.27 0.55
CA SER A 84 -2.70 -6.83 -0.70
C SER A 84 -2.86 -8.01 -1.64
N LEU A 85 -4.10 -8.29 -2.05
CA LEU A 85 -4.48 -9.54 -2.71
C LEU A 85 -5.30 -9.28 -3.98
N PHE A 86 -5.23 -10.20 -4.94
CA PHE A 86 -6.13 -10.26 -6.08
C PHE A 86 -7.43 -10.95 -5.66
N GLU A 87 -8.49 -10.16 -5.40
CA GLU A 87 -9.79 -10.66 -4.94
C GLU A 87 -10.66 -11.12 -6.10
N ARG A 88 -11.10 -12.38 -6.10
CA ARG A 88 -12.25 -12.85 -6.87
C ARG A 88 -13.52 -12.71 -6.04
N ARG A 89 -14.27 -11.63 -6.24
CA ARG A 89 -15.52 -11.37 -5.52
C ARG A 89 -16.67 -12.23 -6.02
N ALA A 90 -16.73 -12.40 -7.35
CA ALA A 90 -17.70 -13.21 -8.06
C ALA A 90 -17.15 -13.56 -9.45
N PRO A 91 -17.77 -14.49 -10.19
CA PRO A 91 -17.40 -14.73 -11.59
C PRO A 91 -17.50 -13.43 -12.41
N GLY A 92 -16.39 -13.04 -13.04
CA GLY A 92 -16.27 -11.80 -13.83
C GLY A 92 -16.18 -10.50 -13.02
N LEU A 93 -16.01 -10.57 -11.68
CA LEU A 93 -15.90 -9.39 -10.82
C LEU A 93 -14.72 -9.56 -9.88
N TYR A 94 -13.67 -8.74 -10.10
CA TYR A 94 -12.39 -8.84 -9.41
C TYR A 94 -11.93 -7.48 -8.90
N HIS A 95 -11.14 -7.49 -7.82
CA HIS A 95 -10.59 -6.28 -7.22
C HIS A 95 -9.14 -6.48 -6.78
N ASN A 96 -8.40 -5.37 -6.75
CA ASN A 96 -7.15 -5.26 -6.00
C ASN A 96 -7.53 -4.84 -4.57
N THR A 97 -7.29 -5.72 -3.59
CA THR A 97 -7.87 -5.58 -2.25
C THR A 97 -6.80 -5.68 -1.17
N ALA A 98 -6.64 -4.62 -0.38
CA ALA A 98 -5.90 -4.70 0.87
C ALA A 98 -6.78 -5.34 1.95
N VAL A 99 -6.22 -6.30 2.69
CA VAL A 99 -6.88 -6.99 3.79
C VAL A 99 -6.04 -6.83 5.04
N VAL A 100 -6.67 -6.41 6.14
CA VAL A 100 -6.01 -6.26 7.43
C VAL A 100 -6.37 -7.44 8.32
N MET A 101 -5.34 -8.19 8.71
CA MET A 101 -5.47 -9.30 9.65
C MET A 101 -5.22 -8.81 11.05
N GLU A 102 -6.14 -9.08 11.98
CA GLU A 102 -6.02 -8.76 13.40
C GLU A 102 -5.12 -9.80 14.12
N LYS A 103 -4.62 -9.44 15.31
CA LYS A 103 -3.76 -10.28 16.17
C LYS A 103 -4.36 -11.64 16.56
N ASP A 104 -5.67 -11.78 16.49
CA ASP A 104 -6.35 -13.05 16.73
C ASP A 104 -6.51 -13.92 15.47
N GLY A 105 -6.04 -13.40 14.33
CA GLY A 105 -6.11 -14.02 13.01
C GLY A 105 -7.40 -13.73 12.24
N SER A 106 -8.33 -12.97 12.81
CA SER A 106 -9.52 -12.53 12.10
C SER A 106 -9.23 -11.43 11.08
N ILE A 107 -10.13 -11.25 10.12
CA ILE A 107 -10.10 -10.10 9.20
C ILE A 107 -10.67 -8.89 9.95
N ALA A 108 -9.81 -7.91 10.30
CA ALA A 108 -10.24 -6.65 10.90
C ALA A 108 -11.05 -5.79 9.91
N GLY A 109 -10.69 -5.85 8.63
CA GLY A 109 -11.37 -5.16 7.56
C GLY A 109 -10.63 -5.30 6.22
N LYS A 110 -11.23 -4.72 5.18
CA LYS A 110 -10.62 -4.68 3.84
C LYS A 110 -10.92 -3.37 3.14
N TYR A 111 -10.03 -2.99 2.22
CA TYR A 111 -10.16 -1.86 1.32
C TYR A 111 -9.94 -2.34 -0.10
N ARG A 112 -10.86 -2.02 -1.01
CA ARG A 112 -10.73 -2.27 -2.45
C ARG A 112 -10.19 -1.02 -3.12
N LYS A 113 -9.07 -1.14 -3.84
CA LYS A 113 -8.41 -0.03 -4.55
C LYS A 113 -9.41 0.75 -5.40
N MET A 114 -9.55 2.04 -5.13
CA MET A 114 -10.52 2.92 -5.78
C MET A 114 -10.01 3.47 -7.11
N HIS A 115 -8.74 3.89 -7.15
CA HIS A 115 -8.13 4.44 -8.34
C HIS A 115 -7.31 3.36 -9.04
N ILE A 116 -7.75 2.97 -10.23
CA ILE A 116 -7.15 1.89 -11.02
C ILE A 116 -6.36 2.51 -12.17
N PRO A 117 -5.03 2.30 -12.24
CA PRO A 117 -4.21 2.78 -13.36
C PRO A 117 -4.48 2.03 -14.66
N ASP A 118 -4.10 2.64 -15.77
CA ASP A 118 -4.20 2.07 -17.11
C ASP A 118 -3.07 2.64 -17.99
N ASP A 119 -1.88 2.64 -17.47
CA ASP A 119 -0.68 3.09 -18.15
C ASP A 119 0.05 1.90 -18.82
N PRO A 120 0.94 2.13 -19.78
CA PRO A 120 1.75 1.07 -20.36
C PRO A 120 2.47 0.24 -19.29
N ALA A 121 2.34 -1.08 -19.35
CA ALA A 121 2.80 -2.06 -18.37
C ALA A 121 2.08 -2.01 -17.00
N TYR A 122 1.03 -1.18 -16.84
CA TYR A 122 0.17 -1.12 -15.66
C TYR A 122 -1.31 -1.24 -16.07
N TYR A 123 -1.66 -2.30 -16.81
CA TYR A 123 -3.00 -2.55 -17.37
C TYR A 123 -3.97 -3.09 -16.30
N GLU A 124 -4.04 -2.40 -15.16
CA GLU A 124 -4.86 -2.85 -14.03
C GLU A 124 -6.38 -2.79 -14.34
N LYS A 125 -6.82 -1.89 -15.22
CA LYS A 125 -8.24 -1.82 -15.60
C LYS A 125 -8.75 -3.04 -16.35
N PHE A 126 -7.85 -3.83 -16.95
CA PHE A 126 -8.22 -5.10 -17.55
C PHE A 126 -8.67 -6.11 -16.48
N TYR A 127 -8.03 -6.08 -15.31
CA TYR A 127 -8.26 -7.04 -14.23
C TYR A 127 -9.25 -6.56 -13.18
N PHE A 128 -9.18 -5.28 -12.77
CA PHE A 128 -9.83 -4.81 -11.57
C PHE A 128 -10.99 -3.86 -11.81
N THR A 129 -12.09 -4.17 -11.16
CA THR A 129 -13.18 -3.22 -10.95
C THR A 129 -12.76 -2.22 -9.86
N PRO A 130 -13.00 -0.91 -10.04
CA PRO A 130 -12.80 0.09 -8.99
C PRO A 130 -13.48 -0.30 -7.67
N GLY A 131 -12.86 0.07 -6.56
CA GLY A 131 -13.37 -0.23 -5.23
C GLY A 131 -14.74 0.39 -4.97
N ASP A 132 -15.56 -0.31 -4.19
CA ASP A 132 -16.94 0.07 -3.86
C ASP A 132 -17.23 0.11 -2.35
N LEU A 133 -16.17 0.03 -1.53
CA LEU A 133 -16.29 0.06 -0.08
C LEU A 133 -16.15 1.48 0.53
N GLY A 134 -15.84 2.49 -0.30
CA GLY A 134 -15.53 3.82 0.18
C GLY A 134 -14.16 3.95 0.82
N PHE A 135 -13.86 5.17 1.31
CA PHE A 135 -12.61 5.49 2.00
C PHE A 135 -12.83 5.41 3.50
N HIS A 136 -12.85 4.22 4.07
CA HIS A 136 -13.10 3.99 5.49
C HIS A 136 -11.88 3.38 6.17
N PRO A 137 -11.31 4.07 7.18
CA PRO A 137 -10.20 3.50 7.94
C PRO A 137 -10.65 2.29 8.75
N ILE A 138 -9.73 1.33 8.90
CA ILE A 138 -9.98 0.04 9.55
C ILE A 138 -9.54 0.12 11.00
N GLN A 139 -10.45 -0.20 11.94
CA GLN A 139 -10.13 -0.26 13.36
C GLN A 139 -9.40 -1.57 13.67
N THR A 140 -8.28 -1.48 14.37
CA THR A 140 -7.47 -2.61 14.83
C THR A 140 -7.05 -2.42 16.27
N SER A 141 -6.41 -3.46 16.84
CA SER A 141 -5.82 -3.40 18.19
C SER A 141 -4.61 -2.46 18.31
N VAL A 142 -4.01 -2.04 17.18
CA VAL A 142 -2.85 -1.13 17.12
C VAL A 142 -3.20 0.28 16.69
N GLY A 143 -4.47 0.57 16.44
CA GLY A 143 -4.97 1.88 16.05
C GLY A 143 -5.90 1.82 14.85
N LYS A 144 -6.32 2.98 14.38
CA LYS A 144 -7.22 3.14 13.24
C LYS A 144 -6.44 3.41 11.97
N LEU A 145 -6.39 2.42 11.09
CA LEU A 145 -5.52 2.39 9.91
C LEU A 145 -6.26 2.90 8.67
N GLY A 146 -5.77 3.95 8.05
CA GLY A 146 -6.21 4.44 6.74
C GLY A 146 -5.48 3.71 5.62
N VAL A 147 -5.98 2.53 5.24
CA VAL A 147 -5.34 1.69 4.22
C VAL A 147 -5.84 2.07 2.84
N LEU A 148 -4.92 2.39 1.96
CA LEU A 148 -5.09 2.73 0.56
C LEU A 148 -4.11 1.87 -0.26
N VAL A 149 -4.24 1.81 -1.59
CA VAL A 149 -3.37 0.94 -2.41
C VAL A 149 -2.78 1.72 -3.58
N CYS A 150 -1.45 1.74 -3.67
CA CYS A 150 -0.65 2.16 -4.82
C CYS A 150 -1.18 3.44 -5.50
N TRP A 151 -1.90 3.35 -6.63
CA TRP A 151 -2.38 4.49 -7.43
C TRP A 151 -3.21 5.49 -6.63
N ASP A 152 -3.87 5.06 -5.54
CA ASP A 152 -4.57 5.96 -4.59
C ASP A 152 -3.63 7.02 -4.01
N GLN A 153 -2.33 6.74 -3.99
CA GLN A 153 -1.28 7.63 -3.44
C GLN A 153 -1.17 8.97 -4.17
N TRP A 154 -1.64 9.06 -5.42
CA TRP A 154 -1.59 10.30 -6.18
C TRP A 154 -2.76 11.25 -5.89
N TYR A 155 -3.77 10.79 -5.15
CA TYR A 155 -5.03 11.50 -4.92
C TYR A 155 -5.14 12.00 -3.47
N PRO A 156 -4.92 13.32 -3.23
CA PRO A 156 -5.03 13.92 -1.90
C PRO A 156 -6.39 13.73 -1.24
N GLU A 157 -7.45 13.61 -2.04
CA GLU A 157 -8.82 13.38 -1.57
C GLU A 157 -8.95 12.08 -0.78
N ALA A 158 -8.31 11.00 -1.24
CA ALA A 158 -8.34 9.70 -0.57
C ALA A 158 -7.70 9.78 0.83
N ALA A 159 -6.50 10.36 0.92
CA ALA A 159 -5.80 10.59 2.16
C ALA A 159 -6.61 11.47 3.13
N ARG A 160 -7.21 12.55 2.60
CA ARG A 160 -8.03 13.47 3.39
C ARG A 160 -9.29 12.80 3.92
N LEU A 161 -9.99 11.99 3.13
CA LEU A 161 -11.19 11.29 3.56
C LEU A 161 -10.89 10.27 4.66
N MET A 162 -9.76 9.54 4.56
CA MET A 162 -9.30 8.66 5.64
C MET A 162 -9.01 9.44 6.93
N ALA A 163 -8.30 10.56 6.83
CA ALA A 163 -7.98 11.42 7.97
C ALA A 163 -9.22 12.03 8.64
N LEU A 164 -10.22 12.46 7.85
CA LEU A 164 -11.48 13.01 8.34
C LEU A 164 -12.32 11.99 9.10
N GLN A 165 -12.14 10.70 8.84
CA GLN A 165 -12.80 9.61 9.55
C GLN A 165 -11.96 9.07 10.71
N GLY A 166 -10.87 9.74 11.05
CA GLY A 166 -10.07 9.47 12.23
C GLY A 166 -8.97 8.43 12.01
N ALA A 167 -8.48 8.24 10.79
CA ALA A 167 -7.25 7.49 10.58
C ALA A 167 -6.11 8.10 11.41
N GLU A 168 -5.32 7.24 12.05
CA GLU A 168 -4.15 7.63 12.85
C GLU A 168 -2.86 7.47 12.05
N ILE A 169 -2.88 6.61 11.02
CA ILE A 169 -1.78 6.33 10.09
C ILE A 169 -2.38 6.13 8.70
N LEU A 170 -1.71 6.59 7.65
CA LEU A 170 -2.00 6.21 6.27
C LEU A 170 -1.01 5.15 5.80
N ILE A 171 -1.51 4.10 5.14
CA ILE A 171 -0.74 2.94 4.72
C ILE A 171 -1.01 2.68 3.24
N TYR A 172 0.07 2.46 2.47
CA TYR A 172 0.01 2.23 1.03
C TYR A 172 0.87 1.02 0.62
N PRO A 173 0.31 -0.21 0.58
CA PRO A 173 0.88 -1.27 -0.24
C PRO A 173 1.02 -0.79 -1.68
N THR A 174 2.22 -0.94 -2.26
CA THR A 174 2.58 -0.31 -3.53
C THR A 174 3.34 -1.28 -4.44
N ALA A 175 3.16 -1.12 -5.75
CA ALA A 175 3.96 -1.71 -6.82
C ALA A 175 4.20 -0.62 -7.87
N ILE A 176 5.31 0.11 -7.74
CA ILE A 176 5.68 1.21 -8.64
C ILE A 176 7.16 1.12 -9.00
N GLY A 177 7.47 1.37 -10.27
CA GLY A 177 8.81 1.29 -10.80
C GLY A 177 8.98 2.12 -12.07
N TYR A 178 10.13 1.97 -12.70
CA TYR A 178 10.47 2.64 -13.95
C TYR A 178 10.20 1.74 -15.14
N ALA A 179 9.84 2.35 -16.27
CA ALA A 179 10.01 1.70 -17.56
C ALA A 179 11.51 1.61 -17.89
N THR A 180 11.94 0.52 -18.51
CA THR A 180 13.37 0.30 -18.83
C THR A 180 13.96 1.31 -19.80
N TYR A 181 13.10 2.01 -20.55
CA TYR A 181 13.51 3.08 -21.48
C TYR A 181 13.57 4.49 -20.84
N ASP A 182 13.19 4.65 -19.57
CA ASP A 182 13.27 5.95 -18.89
C ASP A 182 14.72 6.34 -18.64
N THR A 183 15.04 7.61 -18.89
CA THR A 183 16.36 8.17 -18.56
C THR A 183 16.56 8.27 -17.05
N GLU A 184 17.81 8.26 -16.57
CA GLU A 184 18.11 8.41 -15.15
C GLU A 184 17.48 9.68 -14.55
N GLU A 185 17.48 10.78 -15.30
CA GLU A 185 16.85 12.04 -14.87
C GLU A 185 15.33 11.88 -14.71
N GLU A 186 14.67 11.16 -15.62
CA GLU A 186 13.24 10.90 -15.53
C GLU A 186 12.92 9.94 -14.37
N GLN A 187 13.71 8.89 -14.19
CA GLN A 187 13.60 7.96 -13.06
C GLN A 187 13.69 8.69 -11.71
N GLN A 188 14.67 9.57 -11.56
CA GLN A 188 14.80 10.39 -10.35
C GLN A 188 13.58 11.29 -10.15
N ARG A 189 13.10 11.93 -11.21
CA ARG A 189 11.95 12.85 -11.17
C ARG A 189 10.67 12.12 -10.73
N GLN A 190 10.41 10.94 -11.28
CA GLN A 190 9.25 10.11 -10.93
C GLN A 190 9.30 9.69 -9.45
N ARG A 191 10.44 9.20 -8.97
CA ARG A 191 10.61 8.78 -7.58
C ARG A 191 10.49 9.95 -6.60
N GLU A 192 11.00 11.13 -6.95
CA GLU A 192 10.84 12.33 -6.14
C GLU A 192 9.39 12.83 -6.13
N ALA A 193 8.69 12.79 -7.26
CA ALA A 193 7.26 13.13 -7.32
C ALA A 193 6.45 12.22 -6.37
N TRP A 194 6.71 10.90 -6.40
CA TRP A 194 6.06 9.94 -5.52
C TRP A 194 6.31 10.24 -4.04
N THR A 195 7.55 10.39 -3.63
CA THR A 195 7.86 10.69 -2.23
C THR A 195 7.34 12.05 -1.79
N THR A 196 7.31 13.03 -2.68
CA THR A 196 6.82 14.39 -2.40
C THR A 196 5.31 14.40 -2.14
N VAL A 197 4.50 13.76 -2.99
CA VAL A 197 3.05 13.72 -2.79
C VAL A 197 2.68 12.97 -1.52
N MET A 198 3.36 11.86 -1.22
CA MET A 198 3.12 11.06 -0.03
C MET A 198 3.48 11.80 1.26
N ARG A 199 4.61 12.50 1.29
CA ARG A 199 4.98 13.40 2.39
C ARG A 199 4.01 14.57 2.51
N GLY A 200 3.49 15.06 1.38
CA GLY A 200 2.43 16.05 1.35
C GLY A 200 1.16 15.58 2.07
N HIS A 201 0.78 14.30 1.91
CA HIS A 201 -0.34 13.72 2.65
C HIS A 201 -0.07 13.69 4.17
N ALA A 202 1.16 13.33 4.57
CA ALA A 202 1.56 13.32 5.97
C ALA A 202 1.40 14.72 6.59
N VAL A 203 1.99 15.73 5.96
CA VAL A 203 1.94 17.14 6.42
C VAL A 203 0.52 17.66 6.44
N ALA A 204 -0.21 17.54 5.33
CA ALA A 204 -1.55 18.11 5.18
C ALA A 204 -2.58 17.51 6.16
N ASN A 205 -2.34 16.28 6.64
CA ASN A 205 -3.22 15.60 7.58
C ASN A 205 -2.65 15.48 8.99
N GLY A 206 -1.37 15.85 9.20
CA GLY A 206 -0.68 15.79 10.48
C GLY A 206 -0.61 14.36 11.04
N LEU A 207 -0.31 13.36 10.19
CA LEU A 207 -0.25 11.96 10.58
C LEU A 207 0.82 11.20 9.79
N PRO A 208 1.35 10.07 10.32
CA PRO A 208 2.34 9.28 9.63
C PRO A 208 1.82 8.65 8.34
N VAL A 209 2.72 8.48 7.38
CA VAL A 209 2.49 7.78 6.12
C VAL A 209 3.49 6.65 5.99
N ILE A 210 3.00 5.45 5.67
CA ILE A 210 3.79 4.26 5.40
C ILE A 210 3.54 3.85 3.95
N ALA A 211 4.60 3.73 3.16
CA ALA A 211 4.56 3.16 1.82
C ALA A 211 5.50 1.96 1.74
N VAL A 212 4.98 0.82 1.31
CA VAL A 212 5.77 -0.40 1.13
C VAL A 212 5.68 -0.82 -0.33
N ASN A 213 6.80 -0.71 -1.02
CA ASN A 213 6.94 -1.03 -2.43
C ASN A 213 7.71 -2.34 -2.62
N ARG A 214 7.53 -2.96 -3.77
CA ARG A 214 8.42 -4.04 -4.21
C ARG A 214 9.71 -3.46 -4.78
N VAL A 215 10.76 -4.29 -4.91
CA VAL A 215 12.08 -3.92 -5.42
C VAL A 215 12.55 -4.92 -6.45
N GLY A 216 13.44 -4.49 -7.35
CA GLY A 216 14.07 -5.35 -8.33
C GLY A 216 13.33 -5.41 -9.66
N PHE A 217 13.90 -6.13 -10.61
CA PHE A 217 13.38 -6.23 -11.97
C PHE A 217 12.39 -7.40 -12.10
N GLU A 218 11.22 -7.12 -12.62
CA GLU A 218 10.24 -8.15 -12.99
C GLU A 218 10.03 -8.13 -14.51
N PRO A 219 10.32 -9.23 -15.21
CA PRO A 219 10.19 -9.30 -16.67
C PRO A 219 8.72 -9.25 -17.09
N ASP A 220 8.47 -8.68 -18.27
CA ASP A 220 7.17 -8.77 -18.92
C ASP A 220 6.99 -10.20 -19.51
N PRO A 221 6.00 -10.97 -19.02
CA PRO A 221 5.80 -12.34 -19.49
C PRO A 221 5.37 -12.44 -20.96
N SER A 222 4.81 -11.37 -21.55
CA SER A 222 4.44 -11.33 -22.96
C SER A 222 5.61 -11.05 -23.90
N GLY A 223 6.70 -10.48 -23.39
CA GLY A 223 7.83 -10.01 -24.18
C GLY A 223 7.55 -8.80 -25.07
N GLN A 224 6.43 -8.09 -24.84
CA GLN A 224 6.12 -6.85 -25.56
C GLN A 224 7.00 -5.67 -25.05
N THR A 225 7.35 -5.72 -23.78
CA THR A 225 8.35 -4.84 -23.16
C THR A 225 9.43 -5.68 -22.49
N GLU A 226 10.49 -5.07 -21.99
CA GLU A 226 11.49 -5.81 -21.20
C GLU A 226 10.96 -6.16 -19.81
N GLY A 227 10.12 -5.30 -19.24
CA GLY A 227 9.61 -5.44 -17.89
C GLY A 227 9.62 -4.13 -17.11
N ILE A 228 9.44 -4.23 -15.80
CA ILE A 228 9.45 -3.08 -14.87
C ILE A 228 10.61 -3.24 -13.89
N GLN A 229 11.40 -2.17 -13.72
CA GLN A 229 12.34 -2.04 -12.61
C GLN A 229 11.62 -1.38 -11.44
N PHE A 230 11.14 -2.17 -10.49
CA PHE A 230 10.55 -1.66 -9.24
C PHE A 230 11.63 -1.00 -8.39
N TRP A 231 11.37 0.23 -7.94
CA TRP A 231 12.40 1.07 -7.34
C TRP A 231 12.47 1.01 -5.81
N GLY A 232 11.87 0.02 -5.16
CA GLY A 232 11.92 -0.10 -3.72
C GLY A 232 11.60 1.20 -3.01
N SER A 233 12.57 1.73 -2.30
CA SER A 233 12.46 3.02 -1.60
C SER A 233 11.27 3.09 -0.64
N SER A 234 10.81 1.97 -0.09
CA SER A 234 9.78 1.93 0.94
C SER A 234 10.12 2.86 2.08
N PHE A 235 9.14 3.52 2.67
CA PHE A 235 9.44 4.53 3.70
C PHE A 235 8.36 4.67 4.75
N VAL A 236 8.76 5.28 5.86
CA VAL A 236 7.88 5.85 6.87
C VAL A 236 8.18 7.35 6.96
N ALA A 237 7.16 8.17 6.73
CA ALA A 237 7.20 9.61 6.95
C ALA A 237 6.39 9.99 8.19
N GLY A 238 6.92 10.90 9.00
CA GLY A 238 6.24 11.46 10.16
C GLY A 238 5.25 12.57 9.79
N PRO A 239 4.52 13.10 10.78
CA PRO A 239 3.40 14.03 10.57
C PRO A 239 3.82 15.41 10.04
N GLN A 240 5.10 15.72 10.01
CA GLN A 240 5.66 16.95 9.41
C GLN A 240 6.40 16.66 8.09
N GLY A 241 6.24 15.44 7.53
CA GLY A 241 6.83 15.02 6.29
C GLY A 241 8.30 14.60 6.39
N GLU A 242 8.84 14.54 7.59
CA GLU A 242 10.19 14.03 7.87
C GLU A 242 10.24 12.52 7.62
N PHE A 243 11.34 12.02 7.09
CA PHE A 243 11.54 10.58 7.01
C PHE A 243 11.99 10.02 8.36
N TYR A 244 11.22 9.08 8.92
CA TYR A 244 11.69 8.23 10.00
C TYR A 244 12.60 7.15 9.46
N TYR A 245 12.28 6.63 8.28
CA TYR A 245 13.13 5.72 7.53
C TYR A 245 12.81 5.78 6.02
N ARG A 246 13.81 5.47 5.20
CA ARG A 246 13.69 5.23 3.76
C ARG A 246 14.59 4.06 3.39
N ALA A 247 14.01 3.01 2.79
CA ALA A 247 14.70 1.82 2.33
C ALA A 247 15.51 2.07 1.06
N SER A 248 16.41 1.15 0.75
CA SER A 248 17.17 1.09 -0.49
C SER A 248 16.23 1.08 -1.71
N ASP A 249 16.71 1.63 -2.81
CA ASP A 249 16.06 1.54 -4.11
C ASP A 249 16.50 0.32 -4.93
N GLN A 250 17.37 -0.52 -4.38
CA GLN A 250 17.96 -1.67 -5.08
C GLN A 250 17.90 -2.97 -4.29
N GLU A 251 17.85 -2.89 -2.95
CA GLU A 251 17.99 -4.05 -2.08
C GLU A 251 16.66 -4.43 -1.42
N GLU A 252 16.52 -5.71 -1.12
CA GLU A 252 15.46 -6.20 -0.24
C GLU A 252 15.74 -5.77 1.18
N GLU A 253 14.70 -5.32 1.89
CA GLU A 253 14.84 -4.89 3.27
C GLU A 253 13.66 -5.33 4.14
N SER A 254 14.02 -5.70 5.37
CA SER A 254 13.08 -5.97 6.47
C SER A 254 13.39 -4.98 7.61
N LEU A 255 12.46 -4.06 7.87
CA LEU A 255 12.66 -2.90 8.72
C LEU A 255 11.65 -2.82 9.85
N VAL A 256 12.10 -2.44 11.06
CA VAL A 256 11.19 -2.05 12.15
C VAL A 256 11.44 -0.59 12.49
N VAL A 257 10.38 0.21 12.44
CA VAL A 257 10.41 1.66 12.68
C VAL A 257 9.45 1.99 13.82
N ASP A 258 9.93 2.73 14.83
CA ASP A 258 9.05 3.22 15.90
C ASP A 258 8.31 4.49 15.46
N ILE A 259 6.99 4.50 15.64
CA ILE A 259 6.10 5.62 15.33
C ILE A 259 5.48 6.13 16.63
N ASP A 260 5.73 7.39 16.97
CA ASP A 260 5.08 8.07 18.09
C ASP A 260 3.77 8.74 17.65
N LEU A 261 2.64 8.06 17.86
CA LEU A 261 1.30 8.61 17.57
C LEU A 261 0.95 9.82 18.44
N LYS A 262 1.55 9.92 19.66
CA LYS A 262 1.36 11.09 20.51
C LYS A 262 2.02 12.32 19.90
N HIS A 263 3.16 12.15 19.22
CA HIS A 263 3.78 13.24 18.48
C HIS A 263 2.86 13.76 17.38
N SER A 264 2.21 12.87 16.62
CA SER A 264 1.22 13.25 15.60
C SER A 264 0.06 14.07 16.17
N GLU A 265 -0.47 13.67 17.32
CA GLU A 265 -1.51 14.44 18.01
C GLU A 265 -1.01 15.83 18.43
N ASN A 266 0.23 15.94 18.93
CA ASN A 266 0.83 17.22 19.28
C ASN A 266 1.02 18.12 18.05
N VAL A 267 1.48 17.59 16.94
CA VAL A 267 1.61 18.33 15.68
C VAL A 267 0.26 18.89 15.23
N ARG A 268 -0.81 18.09 15.30
CA ARG A 268 -2.18 18.54 14.99
C ARG A 268 -2.70 19.64 15.93
N ARG A 269 -2.21 19.70 17.17
CA ARG A 269 -2.53 20.77 18.11
C ARG A 269 -1.76 22.05 17.78
N TRP A 270 -0.50 21.94 17.42
CA TRP A 270 0.34 23.09 17.04
C TRP A 270 -0.04 23.65 15.68
N TRP A 271 -0.33 22.77 14.71
CA TRP A 271 -0.76 23.11 13.35
C TRP A 271 -2.13 22.49 13.06
N PRO A 272 -3.21 23.15 13.50
CA PRO A 272 -4.55 22.57 13.47
C PRO A 272 -5.21 22.67 12.10
N PHE A 273 -4.59 22.12 11.08
CA PHE A 273 -5.04 22.21 9.68
C PHE A 273 -6.46 21.68 9.49
N LEU A 274 -6.87 20.61 10.21
CA LEU A 274 -8.23 20.08 10.13
C LEU A 274 -9.28 21.05 10.69
N ARG A 275 -8.96 21.77 11.78
CA ARG A 275 -9.83 22.78 12.38
C ARG A 275 -10.01 23.99 11.47
N ASP A 276 -8.92 24.41 10.80
CA ASP A 276 -8.87 25.65 10.04
C ASP A 276 -9.34 25.49 8.59
N ARG A 277 -9.87 24.31 8.23
CA ARG A 277 -10.46 24.06 6.90
C ARG A 277 -11.68 24.94 6.65
N ARG A 278 -11.76 25.52 5.47
CA ARG A 278 -12.87 26.37 5.01
C ARG A 278 -13.89 25.52 4.24
N ILE A 279 -14.54 24.58 4.96
CA ILE A 279 -15.39 23.53 4.38
C ILE A 279 -16.53 24.09 3.52
N GLU A 280 -16.98 25.29 3.83
CA GLU A 280 -18.01 26.01 3.08
C GLU A 280 -17.63 26.37 1.63
N ASN A 281 -16.30 26.33 1.31
CA ASN A 281 -15.78 26.70 0.01
C ASN A 281 -15.28 25.52 -0.81
N TYR A 282 -15.42 24.26 -0.33
CA TYR A 282 -14.86 23.09 -0.99
C TYR A 282 -15.88 22.29 -1.82
N GLY A 283 -17.11 22.83 -2.03
CA GLY A 283 -18.18 22.10 -2.73
C GLY A 283 -17.83 21.63 -4.15
N ASP A 284 -17.03 22.42 -4.84
CA ASP A 284 -16.63 22.13 -6.23
C ASP A 284 -15.55 21.04 -6.40
N ILE A 285 -14.92 20.57 -5.30
CA ILE A 285 -13.91 19.53 -5.37
C ILE A 285 -14.45 18.19 -5.93
N THR A 286 -15.78 18.00 -5.91
CA THR A 286 -16.44 16.82 -6.47
C THR A 286 -16.66 16.90 -7.97
N ARG A 287 -16.38 18.04 -8.59
CA ARG A 287 -16.44 18.22 -10.04
C ARG A 287 -15.14 17.78 -10.68
N ARG A 288 -15.22 17.21 -11.87
CA ARG A 288 -14.03 16.85 -12.66
C ARG A 288 -13.30 18.08 -13.19
N PHE A 289 -14.05 19.12 -13.53
CA PHE A 289 -13.58 20.42 -14.01
C PHE A 289 -14.60 21.50 -13.63
N ILE A 290 -14.15 22.73 -13.45
CA ILE A 290 -14.99 23.91 -13.14
C ILE A 290 -14.94 24.83 -14.34
N ASP A 291 -16.09 25.02 -15.05
CA ASP A 291 -16.26 25.94 -16.19
C ASP A 291 -16.45 27.38 -15.71
#